data_3019ef15f140701f43a12786745bbf21
#
_entry.id   3019ef15f140701f43a12786745bbf21
#
_cell.length_a   1.000
_cell.length_b   1.000
_cell.length_c   1.000
_cell.angle_alpha   90.00
_cell.angle_beta   90.00
_cell.angle_gamma   90.00
#
_symmetry.space_group_name_H-M   'P 1'
#
loop_
_entity.id
_entity.type
_entity.pdbx_description
1 polymer ?
#
loop_
_entity_poly.entity_id
_entity_poly.type
_entity_poly.pdbx_seq_one_letter_code
_entity_poly.pdbx_strand_id
1 'polypeptide(L)'
;MKFYKTLLLFACLSFFINCKNGIEKPLLKKQKINHQLHSVLKNIDSIVIDGIGNEKTWNNSSWLPINQLWLGKPIDSSDFSGRYKLSWSDDALYVLAEIKDDILMDNIKKPLERWWDDDCVEIFIDEDNSGGNHQFNHNAFAYHIGLNGDVVDLDSINSPRLFNNHIVSKKTMTKKDTYVWEFKISIYPDTYSFDGDQTALKLKSKKKIGFAIAYCDNDRSKFRENFIGSVLVKGDNKNQGWINADIFGTILLKNK
;
A
#
# COMPACT_ATOMS: atom_id res chain seq x y z
N MET A 1 67.50 66.03 0.69
CA MET A 1 66.22 65.50 1.18
C MET A 1 65.37 65.14 -0.05
N LYS A 2 65.26 63.85 -0.40
CA LYS A 2 64.53 63.40 -1.59
C LYS A 2 63.16 62.83 -1.18
N PHE A 3 62.09 63.51 -1.67
CA PHE A 3 60.74 63.02 -1.51
C PHE A 3 60.44 61.90 -2.58
N TYR A 4 60.13 60.70 -2.16
CA TYR A 4 59.56 59.68 -3.03
C TYR A 4 58.02 59.75 -2.95
N LYS A 5 57.38 60.03 -4.09
CA LYS A 5 55.93 59.85 -4.28
C LYS A 5 55.60 58.41 -4.59
N THR A 6 54.90 57.74 -3.69
CA THR A 6 54.40 56.39 -3.95
C THR A 6 53.05 56.50 -4.64
N LEU A 7 52.99 55.89 -5.85
CA LEU A 7 51.75 55.84 -6.63
C LEU A 7 51.00 54.55 -6.26
N LEU A 8 49.80 54.70 -5.64
CA LEU A 8 48.93 53.59 -5.36
C LEU A 8 48.10 53.27 -6.62
N LEU A 9 48.31 52.12 -7.19
CA LEU A 9 47.47 51.54 -8.25
C LEU A 9 46.30 50.79 -7.63
N PHE A 10 45.09 51.30 -7.81
CA PHE A 10 43.85 50.62 -7.45
C PHE A 10 43.51 49.64 -8.58
N ALA A 11 43.70 48.34 -8.37
CA ALA A 11 43.18 47.27 -9.24
C ALA A 11 41.76 46.94 -8.88
N CYS A 12 40.79 47.41 -9.69
CA CYS A 12 39.40 46.98 -9.59
C CYS A 12 39.29 45.52 -10.04
N LEU A 13 39.15 44.58 -9.10
CA LEU A 13 38.79 43.20 -9.36
C LEU A 13 37.28 43.13 -9.55
N SER A 14 36.83 43.05 -10.79
CA SER A 14 35.41 42.75 -11.13
C SER A 14 35.14 41.28 -10.90
N PHE A 15 34.45 40.96 -9.81
CA PHE A 15 33.88 39.64 -9.58
C PHE A 15 32.70 39.43 -10.54
N PHE A 16 32.90 38.67 -11.59
CA PHE A 16 31.80 38.07 -12.37
C PHE A 16 31.18 36.93 -11.57
N ILE A 17 30.07 37.20 -10.90
CA ILE A 17 29.22 36.15 -10.31
C ILE A 17 28.50 35.46 -11.47
N ASN A 18 29.03 34.33 -11.88
CA ASN A 18 28.40 33.46 -12.87
C ASN A 18 27.32 32.61 -12.17
N CYS A 19 26.10 33.16 -12.03
CA CYS A 19 24.93 32.40 -11.63
C CYS A 19 24.62 31.38 -12.73
N LYS A 20 25.16 30.20 -12.61
CA LYS A 20 24.64 29.02 -13.33
C LYS A 20 23.28 28.69 -12.74
N ASN A 21 22.20 29.17 -13.34
CA ASN A 21 20.87 28.60 -13.17
C ASN A 21 20.89 27.17 -13.72
N GLY A 22 21.32 26.23 -12.89
CA GLY A 22 21.13 24.81 -13.15
C GLY A 22 19.63 24.54 -13.04
N ILE A 23 18.95 24.46 -14.18
CA ILE A 23 17.63 23.83 -14.24
C ILE A 23 17.90 22.36 -13.89
N GLU A 24 17.64 22.00 -12.63
CA GLU A 24 17.60 20.58 -12.24
C GLU A 24 16.54 19.92 -13.13
N LYS A 25 16.97 19.10 -14.06
CA LYS A 25 16.05 18.23 -14.79
C LYS A 25 15.36 17.37 -13.73
N PRO A 26 14.00 17.31 -13.72
CA PRO A 26 13.31 16.42 -12.81
C PRO A 26 13.88 15.01 -13.01
N LEU A 27 14.35 14.38 -11.94
CA LEU A 27 14.77 12.99 -11.92
C LEU A 27 13.58 12.18 -12.43
N LEU A 28 13.69 11.60 -13.62
CA LEU A 28 12.70 10.67 -14.15
C LEU A 28 12.60 9.53 -13.12
N LYS A 29 11.45 9.42 -12.44
CA LYS A 29 11.17 8.28 -11.57
C LYS A 29 11.44 7.00 -12.36
N LYS A 30 12.26 6.11 -11.83
CA LYS A 30 12.55 4.82 -12.45
C LYS A 30 11.24 4.04 -12.53
N GLN A 31 10.78 3.77 -13.75
CA GLN A 31 9.52 3.04 -13.92
C GLN A 31 9.71 1.60 -13.47
N LYS A 32 8.91 1.15 -12.51
CA LYS A 32 8.90 -0.22 -12.03
C LYS A 32 8.57 -1.19 -13.18
N ILE A 33 9.29 -2.30 -13.25
CA ILE A 33 8.95 -3.40 -14.15
C ILE A 33 7.62 -4.01 -13.66
N ASN A 34 6.64 -4.18 -14.57
CA ASN A 34 5.37 -4.81 -14.20
C ASN A 34 5.62 -6.21 -13.61
N HIS A 35 5.12 -6.44 -12.42
CA HIS A 35 5.26 -7.68 -11.68
C HIS A 35 3.87 -8.26 -11.44
N GLN A 36 3.66 -9.52 -11.80
CA GLN A 36 2.36 -10.21 -11.67
C GLN A 36 1.17 -9.33 -12.11
N LEU A 37 1.16 -8.91 -13.39
CA LEU A 37 0.17 -7.99 -13.93
C LEU A 37 -1.22 -8.62 -14.00
N HIS A 38 -2.19 -8.02 -13.33
CA HIS A 38 -3.61 -8.37 -13.40
C HIS A 38 -4.44 -7.22 -13.96
N SER A 39 -5.43 -7.56 -14.82
CA SER A 39 -6.43 -6.59 -15.28
C SER A 39 -7.60 -6.53 -14.31
N VAL A 40 -8.00 -5.33 -13.91
CA VAL A 40 -9.14 -5.08 -13.02
C VAL A 40 -10.21 -4.34 -13.78
N LEU A 41 -11.41 -4.92 -13.84
CA LEU A 41 -12.55 -4.34 -14.58
C LEU A 41 -13.29 -3.33 -13.70
N LYS A 42 -13.80 -2.29 -14.36
CA LYS A 42 -14.69 -1.30 -13.73
C LYS A 42 -15.98 -1.99 -13.27
N ASN A 43 -16.48 -1.60 -12.10
CA ASN A 43 -17.74 -2.11 -11.57
C ASN A 43 -18.92 -1.80 -12.51
N ILE A 44 -19.90 -2.68 -12.52
CA ILE A 44 -21.12 -2.58 -13.35
C ILE A 44 -22.33 -2.14 -12.57
N ASP A 45 -22.24 -2.24 -11.25
CA ASP A 45 -23.24 -1.83 -10.27
C ASP A 45 -22.55 -1.19 -9.06
N SER A 46 -23.31 -0.58 -8.18
CA SER A 46 -22.81 -0.04 -6.94
C SER A 46 -22.45 -1.17 -5.99
N ILE A 47 -21.24 -1.13 -5.43
CA ILE A 47 -20.81 -2.07 -4.40
C ILE A 47 -21.14 -1.47 -3.04
N VAL A 48 -21.86 -2.23 -2.22
CA VAL A 48 -22.20 -1.91 -0.84
C VAL A 48 -21.24 -2.67 0.07
N ILE A 49 -20.56 -1.97 0.96
CA ILE A 49 -19.62 -2.61 1.89
C ILE A 49 -20.41 -3.13 3.09
N ASP A 50 -20.97 -4.34 2.95
CA ASP A 50 -21.76 -5.01 3.98
C ASP A 50 -21.17 -6.37 4.43
N GLY A 51 -20.11 -6.83 3.76
CA GLY A 51 -19.42 -8.09 4.03
C GLY A 51 -20.12 -9.30 3.45
N ILE A 52 -20.98 -9.13 2.43
CA ILE A 52 -21.73 -10.24 1.80
C ILE A 52 -21.16 -10.59 0.43
N GLY A 53 -20.74 -9.58 -0.37
CA GLY A 53 -20.11 -9.77 -1.68
C GLY A 53 -21.07 -10.35 -2.74
N ASN A 54 -22.31 -9.91 -2.75
CA ASN A 54 -23.37 -10.45 -3.62
C ASN A 54 -23.63 -9.59 -4.86
N GLU A 55 -22.88 -8.49 -5.07
CA GLU A 55 -23.02 -7.63 -6.23
C GLU A 55 -22.64 -8.33 -7.53
N LYS A 56 -23.38 -8.00 -8.59
CA LYS A 56 -23.15 -8.58 -9.94
C LYS A 56 -21.75 -8.29 -10.48
N THR A 57 -21.13 -7.21 -10.02
CA THR A 57 -19.74 -6.85 -10.34
C THR A 57 -18.78 -8.01 -10.06
N TRP A 58 -18.96 -8.70 -8.94
CA TRP A 58 -18.07 -9.78 -8.54
C TRP A 58 -18.14 -11.02 -9.44
N ASN A 59 -19.19 -11.17 -10.25
CA ASN A 59 -19.29 -12.25 -11.24
C ASN A 59 -18.33 -12.05 -12.43
N ASN A 60 -17.89 -10.80 -12.66
CA ASN A 60 -16.96 -10.46 -13.73
C ASN A 60 -15.49 -10.45 -13.28
N SER A 61 -15.23 -10.68 -12.00
CA SER A 61 -13.90 -10.70 -11.42
C SER A 61 -13.48 -12.13 -11.08
N SER A 62 -12.28 -12.52 -11.49
CA SER A 62 -11.71 -13.81 -11.15
C SER A 62 -11.16 -13.80 -9.73
N TRP A 63 -11.28 -14.93 -9.04
CA TRP A 63 -10.58 -15.17 -7.79
C TRP A 63 -9.07 -15.27 -8.01
N LEU A 64 -8.30 -14.55 -7.22
CA LEU A 64 -6.85 -14.58 -7.14
C LEU A 64 -6.45 -15.14 -5.76
N PRO A 65 -5.40 -15.96 -5.66
CA PRO A 65 -5.02 -16.58 -4.38
C PRO A 65 -4.24 -15.64 -3.47
N ILE A 66 -4.37 -15.87 -2.15
CA ILE A 66 -3.47 -15.42 -1.09
C ILE A 66 -2.75 -16.67 -0.60
N ASN A 67 -1.60 -17.00 -1.17
CA ASN A 67 -0.94 -18.30 -0.96
C ASN A 67 0.60 -18.25 -1.00
N GLN A 68 1.18 -17.06 -0.94
CA GLN A 68 2.63 -16.88 -0.92
C GLN A 68 3.08 -16.68 0.51
N LEU A 69 3.71 -17.68 1.10
CA LEU A 69 4.25 -17.58 2.46
C LEU A 69 5.42 -16.58 2.49
N TRP A 70 5.23 -15.44 3.19
CA TRP A 70 6.24 -14.41 3.36
C TRP A 70 6.98 -14.53 4.70
N LEU A 71 6.30 -15.00 5.73
CA LEU A 71 6.86 -15.26 7.05
C LEU A 71 6.19 -16.50 7.66
N GLY A 72 6.90 -17.19 8.53
CA GLY A 72 6.37 -18.32 9.29
C GLY A 72 6.68 -19.67 8.68
N LYS A 73 5.86 -20.67 9.01
CA LYS A 73 5.99 -22.06 8.57
C LYS A 73 4.96 -22.39 7.50
N PRO A 74 5.16 -23.45 6.70
CA PRO A 74 4.13 -23.93 5.80
C PRO A 74 2.80 -24.19 6.55
N ILE A 75 1.72 -23.67 5.98
CA ILE A 75 0.38 -23.69 6.57
C ILE A 75 -0.45 -24.79 5.91
N ASP A 76 -1.24 -25.48 6.71
CA ASP A 76 -2.25 -26.41 6.21
C ASP A 76 -3.52 -25.65 5.78
N SER A 77 -4.25 -26.16 4.80
CA SER A 77 -5.51 -25.55 4.35
C SER A 77 -6.66 -25.68 5.34
N SER A 78 -6.51 -26.49 6.41
CA SER A 78 -7.45 -26.50 7.53
C SER A 78 -7.28 -25.29 8.44
N ASP A 79 -6.06 -24.83 8.59
CA ASP A 79 -5.63 -23.65 9.31
C ASP A 79 -5.99 -22.37 8.52
N PHE A 80 -5.29 -22.08 7.45
CA PHE A 80 -5.54 -20.91 6.63
C PHE A 80 -5.77 -21.23 5.15
N SER A 81 -6.72 -20.52 4.53
CA SER A 81 -6.75 -20.31 3.08
C SER A 81 -7.39 -18.98 2.70
N GLY A 82 -6.82 -18.30 1.71
CA GLY A 82 -7.26 -16.99 1.30
C GLY A 82 -7.35 -16.82 -0.21
N ARG A 83 -8.34 -16.02 -0.66
CA ARG A 83 -8.49 -15.59 -2.05
C ARG A 83 -9.19 -14.25 -2.12
N TYR A 84 -8.99 -13.51 -3.21
CA TYR A 84 -9.59 -12.19 -3.37
C TYR A 84 -10.01 -11.90 -4.79
N LYS A 85 -10.88 -10.92 -4.96
CA LYS A 85 -11.28 -10.31 -6.22
C LYS A 85 -11.06 -8.81 -6.17
N LEU A 86 -10.91 -8.19 -7.34
CA LEU A 86 -10.75 -6.76 -7.49
C LEU A 86 -11.79 -6.18 -8.45
N SER A 87 -12.25 -4.98 -8.15
CA SER A 87 -13.00 -4.11 -9.05
C SER A 87 -12.68 -2.65 -8.75
N TRP A 88 -13.12 -1.70 -9.58
CA TRP A 88 -12.87 -0.28 -9.37
C TRP A 88 -14.03 0.60 -9.86
N SER A 89 -14.16 1.77 -9.26
CA SER A 89 -14.96 2.90 -9.74
C SER A 89 -14.07 4.13 -9.94
N ASP A 90 -14.64 5.24 -10.38
CA ASP A 90 -13.89 6.49 -10.48
C ASP A 90 -13.39 7.00 -9.11
N ASP A 91 -14.01 6.54 -8.03
CA ASP A 91 -13.74 7.02 -6.67
C ASP A 91 -12.93 6.05 -5.79
N ALA A 92 -12.87 4.76 -6.16
CA ALA A 92 -12.28 3.76 -5.28
C ALA A 92 -11.84 2.48 -6.00
N LEU A 93 -10.85 1.80 -5.42
CA LEU A 93 -10.58 0.40 -5.64
C LEU A 93 -11.40 -0.42 -4.65
N TYR A 94 -11.96 -1.55 -5.09
CA TYR A 94 -12.72 -2.47 -4.25
C TYR A 94 -12.03 -3.82 -4.20
N VAL A 95 -12.03 -4.41 -3.00
CA VAL A 95 -11.54 -5.76 -2.76
C VAL A 95 -12.65 -6.58 -2.12
N LEU A 96 -12.88 -7.78 -2.63
CA LEU A 96 -13.66 -8.82 -1.97
C LEU A 96 -12.69 -9.94 -1.63
N ALA A 97 -12.49 -10.23 -0.35
CA ALA A 97 -11.65 -11.34 0.11
C ALA A 97 -12.51 -12.42 0.78
N GLU A 98 -12.16 -13.66 0.54
CA GLU A 98 -12.66 -14.81 1.29
C GLU A 98 -11.48 -15.43 2.03
N ILE A 99 -11.57 -15.42 3.35
CA ILE A 99 -10.55 -15.93 4.26
C ILE A 99 -11.15 -17.06 5.07
N LYS A 100 -10.50 -18.21 5.04
CA LYS A 100 -10.72 -19.27 6.02
C LYS A 100 -9.59 -19.20 7.03
N ASP A 101 -9.95 -19.17 8.30
CA ASP A 101 -9.05 -19.08 9.42
C ASP A 101 -9.76 -19.75 10.61
N ASP A 102 -9.12 -20.75 11.22
CA ASP A 102 -9.77 -21.58 12.24
C ASP A 102 -9.78 -20.91 13.63
N ILE A 103 -8.90 -19.94 13.89
CA ILE A 103 -8.83 -19.18 15.16
C ILE A 103 -8.62 -17.70 14.90
N LEU A 104 -9.65 -16.88 15.05
CA LEU A 104 -9.48 -15.44 14.96
C LEU A 104 -8.95 -14.85 16.26
N MET A 105 -7.80 -14.18 16.20
CA MET A 105 -7.14 -13.49 17.30
C MET A 105 -7.31 -11.97 17.22
N ASP A 106 -7.92 -11.38 18.25
CA ASP A 106 -8.04 -9.93 18.47
C ASP A 106 -7.76 -9.63 19.95
N ASN A 107 -6.52 -9.76 20.36
CA ASN A 107 -6.10 -9.60 21.75
C ASN A 107 -5.48 -8.24 22.05
N ILE A 108 -4.89 -7.59 21.06
CA ILE A 108 -4.23 -6.28 21.21
C ILE A 108 -5.29 -5.19 21.06
N LYS A 109 -5.75 -4.65 22.20
CA LYS A 109 -6.87 -3.69 22.22
C LYS A 109 -6.49 -2.26 21.85
N LYS A 110 -5.20 -1.95 21.77
CA LYS A 110 -4.72 -0.64 21.33
C LYS A 110 -4.31 -0.72 19.87
N PRO A 111 -5.04 -0.11 18.95
CA PRO A 111 -4.85 -0.32 17.53
C PRO A 111 -3.47 0.14 16.99
N LEU A 112 -2.78 1.02 17.72
CA LEU A 112 -1.45 1.52 17.34
C LEU A 112 -0.29 0.76 18.02
N GLU A 113 -0.56 -0.34 18.74
CA GLU A 113 0.45 -1.16 19.38
C GLU A 113 0.49 -2.54 18.72
N ARG A 114 1.60 -2.93 18.09
CA ARG A 114 1.81 -4.25 17.50
C ARG A 114 0.64 -4.74 16.62
N TRP A 115 0.07 -3.85 15.84
CA TRP A 115 -1.12 -4.06 14.99
C TRP A 115 -0.98 -5.17 13.95
N TRP A 116 0.22 -5.71 13.78
CA TRP A 116 0.56 -6.83 12.91
C TRP A 116 0.61 -8.18 13.63
N ASP A 117 0.43 -8.22 14.95
CA ASP A 117 0.55 -9.46 15.75
C ASP A 117 -0.78 -10.15 16.00
N ASP A 118 -1.92 -9.47 15.85
CA ASP A 118 -3.24 -10.08 15.77
C ASP A 118 -3.61 -10.35 14.30
N ASP A 119 -4.70 -11.08 14.07
CA ASP A 119 -5.19 -11.33 12.72
C ASP A 119 -5.63 -10.03 12.06
N CYS A 120 -5.12 -9.81 10.88
CA CYS A 120 -5.49 -8.66 10.09
C CYS A 120 -5.27 -8.91 8.59
N VAL A 121 -6.01 -8.17 7.77
CA VAL A 121 -5.72 -8.06 6.34
C VAL A 121 -4.75 -6.90 6.14
N GLU A 122 -3.65 -7.16 5.43
CA GLU A 122 -2.78 -6.07 4.94
C GLU A 122 -3.08 -5.77 3.47
N ILE A 123 -3.24 -4.48 3.15
CA ILE A 123 -3.43 -4.00 1.77
C ILE A 123 -2.32 -3.01 1.44
N PHE A 124 -1.58 -3.33 0.38
CA PHE A 124 -0.45 -2.55 -0.09
C PHE A 124 -0.85 -1.80 -1.37
N ILE A 125 -0.63 -0.49 -1.38
CA ILE A 125 -1.00 0.40 -2.50
C ILE A 125 0.18 1.30 -2.85
N ASP A 126 0.59 1.26 -4.10
CA ASP A 126 1.50 2.22 -4.73
C ASP A 126 0.75 2.82 -5.92
N GLU A 127 0.27 4.04 -5.78
CA GLU A 127 -0.76 4.61 -6.64
C GLU A 127 -0.33 4.82 -8.09
N ASP A 128 0.94 5.11 -8.34
CA ASP A 128 1.51 5.34 -9.67
C ASP A 128 2.34 4.15 -10.17
N ASN A 129 2.42 3.07 -9.39
CA ASN A 129 3.22 1.87 -9.66
C ASN A 129 4.70 2.23 -9.91
N SER A 130 5.23 3.21 -9.20
CA SER A 130 6.61 3.65 -9.32
C SER A 130 7.59 2.73 -8.58
N GLY A 131 7.11 2.00 -7.57
CA GLY A 131 7.94 1.16 -6.72
C GLY A 131 8.84 1.96 -5.80
N GLY A 132 9.90 1.31 -5.31
CA GLY A 132 10.92 1.92 -4.47
C GLY A 132 10.57 1.94 -2.98
N ASN A 133 11.46 2.56 -2.21
CA ASN A 133 11.30 2.66 -0.76
C ASN A 133 10.16 3.61 -0.41
N HIS A 134 9.28 3.16 0.48
CA HIS A 134 8.19 3.98 1.03
C HIS A 134 8.19 4.02 2.56
N GLN A 135 9.23 3.53 3.20
CA GLN A 135 9.39 3.60 4.64
C GLN A 135 9.58 5.05 5.06
N PHE A 136 8.66 5.52 5.92
CA PHE A 136 8.56 6.91 6.40
C PHE A 136 8.32 7.95 5.31
N ASN A 137 7.56 7.59 4.30
CA ASN A 137 6.97 8.50 3.32
C ASN A 137 5.70 7.87 2.74
N HIS A 138 4.93 8.62 1.95
CA HIS A 138 3.68 8.14 1.36
C HIS A 138 3.80 7.81 -0.14
N ASN A 139 5.01 7.42 -0.60
CA ASN A 139 5.18 6.91 -1.97
C ASN A 139 4.38 5.61 -2.19
N ALA A 140 4.13 4.86 -1.12
CA ALA A 140 3.16 3.78 -1.06
C ALA A 140 2.62 3.64 0.36
N PHE A 141 1.54 2.88 0.51
CA PHE A 141 0.90 2.59 1.79
C PHE A 141 0.90 1.08 2.06
N ALA A 142 1.05 0.72 3.33
CA ALA A 142 0.98 -0.65 3.84
C ALA A 142 -0.09 -0.73 4.96
N TYR A 143 -1.36 -0.64 4.55
CA TYR A 143 -2.48 -0.61 5.49
C TYR A 143 -2.69 -1.97 6.16
N HIS A 144 -2.72 -1.98 7.48
CA HIS A 144 -3.18 -3.11 8.28
C HIS A 144 -4.62 -2.86 8.69
N ILE A 145 -5.53 -3.74 8.33
CA ILE A 145 -6.95 -3.63 8.67
C ILE A 145 -7.28 -4.71 9.69
N GLY A 146 -7.42 -4.31 10.94
CA GLY A 146 -7.73 -5.21 12.06
C GLY A 146 -9.14 -5.78 12.00
N LEU A 147 -9.39 -6.80 12.81
CA LEU A 147 -10.71 -7.46 12.89
C LEU A 147 -11.84 -6.50 13.27
N ASN A 148 -11.53 -5.43 13.99
CA ASN A 148 -12.44 -4.36 14.38
C ASN A 148 -12.68 -3.30 13.29
N GLY A 149 -11.91 -3.34 12.19
CA GLY A 149 -11.98 -2.41 11.06
C GLY A 149 -11.07 -1.19 11.19
N ASP A 150 -10.26 -1.08 12.23
CA ASP A 150 -9.23 -0.04 12.32
C ASP A 150 -8.18 -0.25 11.24
N VAL A 151 -7.80 0.84 10.58
CA VAL A 151 -6.80 0.87 9.50
C VAL A 151 -5.55 1.58 10.01
N VAL A 152 -4.45 0.87 10.11
CA VAL A 152 -3.20 1.38 10.65
C VAL A 152 -2.10 1.35 9.60
N ASP A 153 -1.31 2.41 9.54
CA ASP A 153 -0.05 2.48 8.79
C ASP A 153 0.90 3.44 9.50
N LEU A 154 2.14 3.51 9.05
CA LEU A 154 3.14 4.46 9.55
C LEU A 154 3.04 5.79 8.78
N ASP A 155 3.21 6.89 9.50
CA ASP A 155 3.37 8.20 8.88
C ASP A 155 4.84 8.51 8.49
N SER A 156 5.07 9.68 7.92
CA SER A 156 6.40 10.12 7.46
C SER A 156 7.42 10.38 8.60
N ILE A 157 7.00 10.34 9.85
CA ILE A 157 7.88 10.47 11.02
C ILE A 157 8.00 9.15 11.81
N ASN A 158 7.69 8.01 11.16
CA ASN A 158 7.73 6.68 11.77
C ASN A 158 6.79 6.53 12.97
N SER A 159 5.63 7.17 12.93
CA SER A 159 4.61 7.01 13.96
C SER A 159 3.40 6.27 13.40
N PRO A 160 2.86 5.28 14.12
CA PRO A 160 1.62 4.62 13.71
C PRO A 160 0.45 5.60 13.79
N ARG A 161 -0.40 5.57 12.76
CA ARG A 161 -1.59 6.41 12.64
C ARG A 161 -2.79 5.60 12.20
N LEU A 162 -3.98 6.11 12.54
CA LEU A 162 -5.24 5.60 12.00
C LEU A 162 -5.55 6.26 10.67
N PHE A 163 -5.75 5.45 9.64
CA PHE A 163 -6.17 5.84 8.29
C PHE A 163 -7.60 5.37 7.99
N ASN A 164 -8.48 5.39 8.99
CA ASN A 164 -9.86 4.89 8.89
C ASN A 164 -10.70 5.60 7.81
N ASN A 165 -10.30 6.78 7.37
CA ASN A 165 -10.91 7.49 6.25
C ASN A 165 -10.43 7.03 4.87
N HIS A 166 -9.34 6.24 4.80
CA HIS A 166 -8.81 5.71 3.55
C HIS A 166 -9.53 4.44 3.11
N ILE A 167 -9.94 3.61 4.06
CA ILE A 167 -10.56 2.31 3.79
C ILE A 167 -11.82 2.15 4.63
N VAL A 168 -12.92 1.82 3.96
CA VAL A 168 -14.13 1.33 4.61
C VAL A 168 -14.14 -0.19 4.44
N SER A 169 -14.29 -0.93 5.51
CA SER A 169 -14.32 -2.39 5.49
C SER A 169 -15.48 -2.99 6.26
N LYS A 170 -15.91 -4.17 5.84
CA LYS A 170 -16.90 -4.98 6.57
C LYS A 170 -16.57 -6.46 6.39
N LYS A 171 -16.69 -7.20 7.51
CA LYS A 171 -16.46 -8.64 7.56
C LYS A 171 -17.72 -9.34 8.05
N THR A 172 -18.05 -10.48 7.41
CA THR A 172 -19.15 -11.37 7.83
C THR A 172 -18.71 -12.82 7.76
N MET A 173 -19.02 -13.61 8.76
CA MET A 173 -18.82 -15.04 8.73
C MET A 173 -19.91 -15.69 7.88
N THR A 174 -19.53 -16.37 6.81
CA THR A 174 -20.46 -17.02 5.88
C THR A 174 -20.72 -18.50 6.19
N LYS A 175 -19.73 -19.17 6.75
CA LYS A 175 -19.79 -20.55 7.27
C LYS A 175 -18.73 -20.68 8.36
N LYS A 176 -18.69 -21.83 9.04
CA LYS A 176 -17.69 -22.10 10.06
C LYS A 176 -16.29 -21.75 9.54
N ASP A 177 -15.54 -20.97 10.28
CA ASP A 177 -14.15 -20.58 10.03
C ASP A 177 -13.92 -19.91 8.66
N THR A 178 -14.95 -19.37 8.03
CA THR A 178 -14.84 -18.70 6.72
C THR A 178 -15.54 -17.35 6.76
N TYR A 179 -14.80 -16.31 6.38
CA TYR A 179 -15.20 -14.91 6.43
C TYR A 179 -15.12 -14.28 5.05
N VAL A 180 -16.13 -13.52 4.71
CA VAL A 180 -16.09 -12.59 3.57
C VAL A 180 -15.80 -11.21 4.11
N TRP A 181 -14.80 -10.55 3.52
CA TRP A 181 -14.40 -9.17 3.82
C TRP A 181 -14.53 -8.33 2.57
N GLU A 182 -15.20 -7.21 2.70
CA GLU A 182 -15.28 -6.22 1.64
C GLU A 182 -14.54 -4.95 2.04
N PHE A 183 -13.83 -4.38 1.08
CA PHE A 183 -13.07 -3.16 1.27
C PHE A 183 -13.37 -2.19 0.14
N LYS A 184 -13.61 -0.92 0.50
CA LYS A 184 -13.61 0.23 -0.41
C LYS A 184 -12.42 1.09 -0.05
N ILE A 185 -11.49 1.27 -0.98
CA ILE A 185 -10.19 1.89 -0.76
C ILE A 185 -10.13 3.17 -1.58
N SER A 186 -10.03 4.31 -0.92
CA SER A 186 -9.67 5.59 -1.54
C SER A 186 -8.18 5.59 -1.86
N ILE A 187 -7.80 6.01 -3.06
CA ILE A 187 -6.41 6.02 -3.51
C ILE A 187 -5.85 7.42 -3.37
N TYR A 188 -4.71 7.54 -2.71
CA TYR A 188 -4.04 8.82 -2.46
C TYR A 188 -2.72 8.90 -3.23
N PRO A 189 -2.32 10.11 -3.67
CA PRO A 189 -1.05 10.31 -4.37
C PRO A 189 0.14 10.23 -3.39
N ASP A 190 1.34 10.09 -3.94
CA ASP A 190 2.60 10.14 -3.20
C ASP A 190 2.87 11.48 -2.50
N THR A 191 2.14 12.52 -2.92
CA THR A 191 2.14 13.84 -2.27
C THR A 191 1.22 13.94 -1.06
N TYR A 192 0.53 12.85 -0.70
CA TYR A 192 -0.30 12.82 0.50
C TYR A 192 0.49 13.25 1.74
N SER A 193 -0.13 14.06 2.58
CA SER A 193 0.42 14.43 3.88
C SER A 193 -0.65 14.36 4.95
N PHE A 194 -0.35 13.73 6.08
CA PHE A 194 -1.29 13.56 7.19
C PHE A 194 -1.79 14.91 7.71
N ASP A 195 -0.92 15.92 7.74
CA ASP A 195 -1.23 17.29 8.18
C ASP A 195 -1.46 18.27 7.00
N GLY A 196 -1.54 17.78 5.76
CA GLY A 196 -1.63 18.61 4.56
C GLY A 196 -2.68 18.11 3.56
N ASP A 197 -2.26 17.84 2.32
CA ASP A 197 -3.18 17.40 1.27
C ASP A 197 -3.62 15.95 1.49
N GLN A 198 -4.92 15.76 1.67
CA GLN A 198 -5.58 14.47 1.87
C GLN A 198 -6.63 14.21 0.78
N THR A 199 -6.43 14.78 -0.41
CA THR A 199 -7.37 14.60 -1.52
C THR A 199 -7.16 13.27 -2.21
N ALA A 200 -8.17 12.41 -2.17
CA ALA A 200 -8.16 11.14 -2.89
C ALA A 200 -8.22 11.35 -4.42
N LEU A 201 -7.52 10.51 -5.14
CA LEU A 201 -7.48 10.54 -6.60
C LEU A 201 -8.77 10.01 -7.23
N LYS A 202 -9.12 10.59 -8.38
CA LYS A 202 -10.11 9.98 -9.28
C LYS A 202 -9.42 8.97 -10.19
N LEU A 203 -9.88 7.74 -10.12
CA LEU A 203 -9.33 6.64 -10.91
C LEU A 203 -9.80 6.73 -12.36
N LYS A 204 -8.96 6.27 -13.28
CA LYS A 204 -9.26 6.25 -14.72
C LYS A 204 -8.77 4.93 -15.33
N SER A 205 -9.46 4.51 -16.38
CA SER A 205 -9.01 3.37 -17.18
C SER A 205 -7.57 3.58 -17.69
N LYS A 206 -6.81 2.50 -17.82
CA LYS A 206 -5.38 2.43 -18.16
C LYS A 206 -4.42 2.86 -17.06
N LYS A 207 -4.91 3.31 -15.88
CA LYS A 207 -4.03 3.53 -14.73
C LYS A 207 -3.45 2.20 -14.26
N LYS A 208 -2.17 2.18 -13.96
CA LYS A 208 -1.49 1.10 -13.24
C LYS A 208 -1.34 1.50 -11.79
N ILE A 209 -1.51 0.54 -10.91
CA ILE A 209 -1.35 0.69 -9.45
C ILE A 209 -0.52 -0.50 -9.00
N GLY A 210 0.48 -0.27 -8.15
CA GLY A 210 1.14 -1.32 -7.40
C GLY A 210 0.19 -1.84 -6.32
N PHE A 211 -0.03 -3.16 -6.28
CA PHE A 211 -1.00 -3.78 -5.38
C PHE A 211 -0.50 -5.11 -4.84
N ALA A 212 -0.69 -5.32 -3.56
CA ALA A 212 -0.68 -6.64 -2.94
C ALA A 212 -1.72 -6.69 -1.82
N ILE A 213 -2.16 -7.90 -1.47
CA ILE A 213 -2.94 -8.18 -0.28
C ILE A 213 -2.29 -9.32 0.46
N ALA A 214 -2.30 -9.27 1.79
CA ALA A 214 -1.78 -10.31 2.65
C ALA A 214 -2.66 -10.50 3.89
N TYR A 215 -2.42 -11.58 4.61
CA TYR A 215 -3.06 -11.90 5.87
C TYR A 215 -2.00 -12.16 6.94
N CYS A 216 -2.15 -11.52 8.07
CA CYS A 216 -1.46 -11.85 9.30
C CYS A 216 -2.28 -12.89 10.04
N ASP A 217 -1.65 -13.98 10.40
CA ASP A 217 -2.27 -15.15 11.01
C ASP A 217 -1.62 -15.46 12.35
N ASN A 218 -2.43 -15.63 13.38
CA ASN A 218 -1.97 -15.91 14.74
C ASN A 218 -2.95 -16.79 15.52
N ASP A 219 -2.52 -18.01 15.83
CA ASP A 219 -3.28 -19.00 16.59
C ASP A 219 -2.94 -19.00 18.09
N ARG A 220 -3.07 -17.84 18.76
CA ARG A 220 -2.83 -17.66 20.20
C ARG A 220 -1.37 -17.55 20.61
N SER A 221 -0.48 -17.29 19.67
CA SER A 221 0.90 -16.94 19.97
C SER A 221 1.06 -15.52 20.50
N LYS A 222 2.21 -15.23 21.06
CA LYS A 222 2.58 -13.87 21.49
C LYS A 222 2.78 -12.92 20.32
N PHE A 223 3.17 -13.46 19.16
CA PHE A 223 3.49 -12.73 17.93
C PHE A 223 2.84 -13.43 16.77
N ARG A 224 2.63 -12.71 15.67
CA ARG A 224 2.16 -13.26 14.39
C ARG A 224 2.96 -14.52 14.02
N GLU A 225 2.27 -15.61 13.75
CA GLU A 225 2.88 -16.91 13.41
C GLU A 225 3.17 -17.00 11.93
N ASN A 226 2.24 -16.51 11.11
CA ASN A 226 2.38 -16.56 9.67
C ASN A 226 2.00 -15.22 9.02
N PHE A 227 2.61 -14.99 7.86
CA PHE A 227 2.28 -13.88 7.00
C PHE A 227 2.20 -14.34 5.56
N ILE A 228 1.00 -14.33 5.01
CA ILE A 228 0.68 -14.95 3.73
C ILE A 228 0.23 -13.87 2.75
N GLY A 229 0.93 -13.70 1.64
CA GLY A 229 0.64 -12.69 0.64
C GLY A 229 0.11 -13.23 -0.68
N SER A 230 -0.29 -12.30 -1.54
CA SER A 230 -0.80 -12.58 -2.89
C SER A 230 0.27 -12.55 -3.97
N VAL A 231 1.46 -12.03 -3.70
CA VAL A 231 2.54 -11.87 -4.68
C VAL A 231 3.76 -12.70 -4.33
N LEU A 232 4.38 -13.28 -5.34
CA LEU A 232 5.63 -14.00 -5.19
C LEU A 232 6.78 -13.02 -4.94
N VAL A 233 7.32 -13.03 -3.74
CA VAL A 233 8.53 -12.28 -3.36
C VAL A 233 9.72 -13.21 -3.42
N LYS A 234 10.77 -12.81 -4.15
CA LYS A 234 12.02 -13.58 -4.30
C LYS A 234 12.98 -13.28 -3.13
N GLY A 235 13.88 -14.24 -2.84
CA GLY A 235 14.89 -14.13 -1.79
C GLY A 235 14.39 -14.64 -0.42
N ASP A 236 15.26 -14.55 0.57
CA ASP A 236 15.02 -15.12 1.90
C ASP A 236 14.16 -14.18 2.77
N ASN A 237 14.41 -12.87 2.71
CA ASN A 237 13.61 -11.90 3.42
C ASN A 237 12.45 -11.43 2.54
N LYS A 238 11.27 -12.01 2.75
CA LYS A 238 10.06 -11.73 1.97
C LYS A 238 9.14 -10.71 2.65
N ASN A 239 9.33 -10.44 3.93
CA ASN A 239 8.56 -9.46 4.69
C ASN A 239 9.08 -8.03 4.41
N GLN A 240 8.96 -7.57 3.18
CA GLN A 240 9.45 -6.27 2.71
C GLN A 240 8.34 -5.30 2.29
N GLY A 241 7.08 -5.72 2.34
CA GLY A 241 5.95 -4.92 1.86
C GLY A 241 5.82 -3.56 2.53
N TRP A 242 6.15 -3.47 3.81
CA TRP A 242 6.11 -2.24 4.59
C TRP A 242 7.32 -1.30 4.36
N ILE A 243 8.29 -1.71 3.53
CA ILE A 243 9.51 -0.96 3.23
C ILE A 243 9.61 -0.58 1.76
N ASN A 244 9.28 -1.53 0.86
CA ASN A 244 9.64 -1.41 -0.54
C ASN A 244 8.49 -1.86 -1.46
N ALA A 245 7.94 -0.91 -2.20
CA ALA A 245 6.86 -1.13 -3.13
C ALA A 245 7.29 -1.84 -4.44
N ASP A 246 8.59 -2.06 -4.67
CA ASP A 246 9.07 -2.86 -5.82
C ASP A 246 8.52 -4.30 -5.80
N ILE A 247 8.20 -4.83 -4.61
CA ILE A 247 7.67 -6.18 -4.47
C ILE A 247 6.17 -6.30 -4.77
N PHE A 248 5.41 -5.18 -4.82
CA PHE A 248 3.97 -5.25 -5.09
C PHE A 248 3.73 -5.75 -6.51
N GLY A 249 2.67 -6.51 -6.70
CA GLY A 249 2.16 -6.82 -8.03
C GLY A 249 1.69 -5.56 -8.75
N THR A 250 1.30 -5.69 -10.01
CA THR A 250 0.76 -4.57 -10.79
C THR A 250 -0.67 -4.88 -11.18
N ILE A 251 -1.58 -3.96 -10.92
CA ILE A 251 -2.94 -4.00 -11.46
C ILE A 251 -3.11 -2.94 -12.54
N LEU A 252 -3.83 -3.29 -13.61
CA LEU A 252 -4.18 -2.40 -14.70
C LEU A 252 -5.69 -2.20 -14.72
N LEU A 253 -6.13 -0.97 -14.47
CA LEU A 253 -7.55 -0.61 -14.50
C LEU A 253 -8.06 -0.60 -15.94
N LYS A 254 -9.16 -1.31 -16.20
CA LYS A 254 -9.79 -1.39 -17.51
C LYS A 254 -11.29 -1.07 -17.42
N ASN A 255 -11.79 -0.35 -18.42
CA ASN A 255 -13.20 -0.43 -18.74
C ASN A 255 -13.48 -1.85 -19.28
N LYS A 256 -14.74 -2.21 -19.39
CA LYS A 256 -15.11 -3.48 -20.07
C LYS A 256 -14.49 -3.57 -21.45
#